data_0e0218ec3b9c5b5860f31ff7c42d4fc8
#
_entry.id   0e0218ec3b9c5b5860f31ff7c42d4fc8
#
_cell.length_a   1.000
_cell.length_b   1.000
_cell.length_c   1.000
_cell.angle_alpha   90.00
_cell.angle_beta   90.00
_cell.angle_gamma   90.00
#
_symmetry.space_group_name_H-M   'P 1'
#
loop_
_entity.id
_entity.type
_entity.pdbx_description
1 polymer ?
#
loop_
_entity_poly.entity_id
_entity_poly.type
_entity_poly.pdbx_seq_one_letter_code
_entity_poly.pdbx_strand_id
1 'polypeptide(L)'
;IKSIVIPSTLTKFGNTGLNEFLNCTRLERVEIYAPIGNNLTYLNTSYFSGCTSLKEVVLPDSIVELGNTAFKNCVSLENIDLSGIREIGNNTFEGCTSLASVDLSSVNTIGNYAFKGCTALTEVYIPDSVVDMGTSVFLDCDNLQSLTVSDGNSAYRLGSAGELLNYDGTQILYVPASATGEYVIEQGMTAGDYAFAGTGVTKVVIPNSMTV
;
A
#
# COMPACT_ATOMS: atom_id res chain seq x y z
N ILE A 1 10.07 13.43 -21.88
CA ILE A 1 10.00 11.99 -22.17
C ILE A 1 8.62 11.52 -21.73
N LYS A 2 7.90 10.80 -22.59
CA LYS A 2 6.56 10.27 -22.31
C LYS A 2 6.57 8.76 -22.02
N SER A 3 7.50 8.03 -22.62
CA SER A 3 7.64 6.60 -22.47
C SER A 3 9.10 6.22 -22.32
N ILE A 4 9.35 5.25 -21.45
CA ILE A 4 10.68 4.66 -21.25
C ILE A 4 10.54 3.16 -21.39
N VAL A 5 11.44 2.57 -22.18
CA VAL A 5 11.65 1.14 -22.25
C VAL A 5 13.02 0.86 -21.65
N ILE A 6 13.08 0.09 -20.61
CA ILE A 6 14.32 -0.29 -19.93
C ILE A 6 14.69 -1.69 -20.40
N PRO A 7 15.76 -1.81 -21.21
CA PRO A 7 16.06 -3.07 -21.89
C PRO A 7 16.63 -4.12 -20.94
N SER A 8 16.45 -5.38 -21.30
CA SER A 8 16.96 -6.56 -20.60
C SER A 8 18.48 -6.63 -20.45
N THR A 9 19.21 -5.76 -21.14
CA THR A 9 20.68 -5.68 -21.05
C THR A 9 21.16 -4.81 -19.89
N LEU A 10 20.27 -4.08 -19.23
CA LEU A 10 20.63 -3.24 -18.09
C LEU A 10 20.79 -4.13 -16.83
N THR A 11 22.02 -4.39 -16.45
CA THR A 11 22.36 -5.33 -15.36
C THR A 11 22.24 -4.74 -13.96
N LYS A 12 22.09 -3.43 -13.86
CA LYS A 12 21.93 -2.72 -12.58
C LYS A 12 21.01 -1.51 -12.76
N PHE A 13 19.91 -1.49 -12.05
CA PHE A 13 19.14 -0.29 -11.79
C PHE A 13 19.78 0.46 -10.62
N GLY A 14 20.32 1.64 -10.90
CA GLY A 14 20.62 2.61 -9.86
C GLY A 14 21.58 2.16 -8.76
N ASN A 15 22.71 1.53 -9.08
CA ASN A 15 23.73 1.19 -8.07
C ASN A 15 24.46 2.44 -7.53
N THR A 16 24.03 3.63 -7.92
CA THR A 16 24.65 4.92 -7.55
C THR A 16 23.82 5.74 -6.59
N GLY A 17 22.64 5.21 -6.15
CA GLY A 17 21.72 5.99 -5.28
C GLY A 17 21.09 7.20 -6.00
N LEU A 18 21.16 7.25 -7.32
CA LEU A 18 20.49 8.27 -8.13
C LEU A 18 19.08 7.79 -8.46
N ASN A 19 18.09 8.62 -8.18
CA ASN A 19 16.68 8.43 -8.51
C ASN A 19 16.46 8.92 -9.95
N GLU A 20 16.89 8.15 -10.96
CA GLU A 20 17.02 8.59 -12.34
C GLU A 20 15.72 9.11 -12.93
N PHE A 21 14.58 8.64 -12.45
CA PHE A 21 13.26 9.06 -12.93
C PHE A 21 12.45 9.84 -11.91
N LEU A 22 13.07 10.25 -10.81
CA LEU A 22 12.43 11.09 -9.79
C LEU A 22 11.85 12.35 -10.42
N ASN A 23 10.56 12.63 -10.17
CA ASN A 23 9.85 13.80 -10.67
C ASN A 23 9.83 13.93 -12.22
N CYS A 24 9.86 12.81 -12.94
CA CYS A 24 9.62 12.80 -14.36
C CYS A 24 8.12 13.05 -14.66
N THR A 25 7.63 14.26 -14.40
CA THR A 25 6.21 14.63 -14.42
C THR A 25 5.49 14.44 -15.76
N ARG A 26 6.22 14.23 -16.83
CA ARG A 26 5.68 13.98 -18.20
C ARG A 26 5.80 12.52 -18.63
N LEU A 27 6.30 11.65 -17.76
CA LEU A 27 6.42 10.21 -18.03
C LEU A 27 5.02 9.58 -17.88
N GLU A 28 4.53 8.96 -18.95
CA GLU A 28 3.20 8.37 -19.04
C GLU A 28 3.24 6.83 -18.95
N ARG A 29 4.32 6.21 -19.46
CA ARG A 29 4.49 4.75 -19.53
C ARG A 29 5.92 4.32 -19.23
N VAL A 30 6.04 3.26 -18.47
CA VAL A 30 7.31 2.58 -18.18
C VAL A 30 7.16 1.09 -18.50
N GLU A 31 8.14 0.54 -19.17
CA GLU A 31 8.24 -0.89 -19.46
C GLU A 31 9.65 -1.38 -19.13
N ILE A 32 9.74 -2.34 -18.20
CA ILE A 32 10.99 -2.87 -17.69
C ILE A 32 11.11 -4.32 -18.13
N TYR A 33 12.15 -4.67 -18.86
CA TYR A 33 12.43 -6.06 -19.24
C TYR A 33 13.51 -6.65 -18.34
N ALA A 34 13.26 -7.85 -17.81
CA ALA A 34 14.28 -8.57 -17.08
C ALA A 34 15.44 -8.97 -18.00
N PRO A 35 16.69 -8.74 -17.58
CA PRO A 35 17.85 -9.25 -18.32
C PRO A 35 17.87 -10.78 -18.29
N ILE A 36 18.17 -11.41 -19.43
CA ILE A 36 18.38 -12.85 -19.48
C ILE A 36 19.60 -13.17 -18.59
N GLY A 37 19.37 -13.99 -17.54
CA GLY A 37 20.42 -14.41 -16.61
C GLY A 37 20.76 -13.43 -15.49
N ASN A 38 20.02 -12.32 -15.33
CA ASN A 38 20.14 -11.38 -14.20
C ASN A 38 18.90 -11.39 -13.34
N ASN A 39 19.09 -11.51 -12.04
CA ASN A 39 18.02 -11.45 -11.05
C ASN A 39 17.76 -9.99 -10.65
N LEU A 40 17.07 -9.22 -11.50
CA LEU A 40 16.49 -7.96 -11.07
C LEU A 40 15.26 -8.29 -10.22
N THR A 41 15.44 -8.41 -8.91
CA THR A 41 14.39 -8.80 -7.97
C THR A 41 13.79 -7.63 -7.21
N TYR A 42 14.39 -6.45 -7.31
CA TYR A 42 14.07 -5.28 -6.52
C TYR A 42 13.94 -4.02 -7.38
N LEU A 43 12.84 -3.30 -7.24
CA LEU A 43 12.68 -1.95 -7.79
C LEU A 43 13.14 -0.93 -6.73
N ASN A 44 14.15 -0.14 -7.07
CA ASN A 44 14.81 0.77 -6.13
C ASN A 44 13.88 1.80 -5.47
N THR A 45 14.32 2.27 -4.30
CA THR A 45 13.70 3.37 -3.55
C THR A 45 13.55 4.61 -4.42
N SER A 46 12.36 5.25 -4.37
CA SER A 46 12.02 6.51 -5.05
C SER A 46 12.16 6.52 -6.58
N TYR A 47 12.27 5.36 -7.22
CA TYR A 47 12.67 5.28 -8.64
C TYR A 47 11.77 6.06 -9.58
N PHE A 48 10.45 6.00 -9.39
CA PHE A 48 9.45 6.76 -10.15
C PHE A 48 8.66 7.76 -9.28
N SER A 49 9.17 8.08 -8.10
CA SER A 49 8.48 9.02 -7.21
C SER A 49 8.27 10.37 -7.91
N GLY A 50 7.04 10.91 -7.78
CA GLY A 50 6.68 12.18 -8.41
C GLY A 50 6.48 12.14 -9.93
N CYS A 51 6.39 10.97 -10.55
CA CYS A 51 6.00 10.82 -11.96
C CYS A 51 4.49 11.01 -12.11
N THR A 52 4.04 12.25 -11.98
CA THR A 52 2.61 12.58 -11.84
C THR A 52 1.73 12.24 -13.04
N SER A 53 2.29 12.06 -14.24
CA SER A 53 1.56 11.61 -15.43
C SER A 53 1.66 10.11 -15.68
N LEU A 54 2.35 9.34 -14.82
CA LEU A 54 2.56 7.91 -15.03
C LEU A 54 1.25 7.15 -14.87
N LYS A 55 0.84 6.44 -15.92
CA LYS A 55 -0.40 5.69 -16.02
C LYS A 55 -0.20 4.18 -16.07
N GLU A 56 0.88 3.76 -16.70
CA GLU A 56 1.15 2.36 -17.01
C GLU A 56 2.58 1.99 -16.63
N VAL A 57 2.70 0.91 -15.87
CA VAL A 57 3.96 0.31 -15.48
C VAL A 57 3.92 -1.18 -15.79
N VAL A 58 4.87 -1.64 -16.62
CA VAL A 58 5.07 -3.06 -16.90
C VAL A 58 6.34 -3.50 -16.18
N LEU A 59 6.18 -4.35 -15.18
CA LEU A 59 7.27 -4.95 -14.40
C LEU A 59 7.57 -6.35 -14.94
N PRO A 60 8.83 -6.79 -14.93
CA PRO A 60 9.16 -8.19 -15.24
C PRO A 60 8.82 -9.10 -14.04
N ASP A 61 8.50 -10.36 -14.32
CA ASP A 61 8.16 -11.37 -13.31
C ASP A 61 9.26 -11.60 -12.25
N SER A 62 10.48 -11.18 -12.54
CA SER A 62 11.61 -11.30 -11.62
C SER A 62 11.59 -10.30 -10.47
N ILE A 63 10.87 -9.17 -10.61
CA ILE A 63 10.75 -8.19 -9.51
C ILE A 63 9.75 -8.74 -8.50
N VAL A 64 10.23 -8.94 -7.29
CA VAL A 64 9.44 -9.45 -6.16
C VAL A 64 9.32 -8.42 -5.02
N GLU A 65 10.07 -7.33 -5.09
CA GLU A 65 10.10 -6.28 -4.06
C GLU A 65 10.03 -4.90 -4.68
N LEU A 66 9.12 -4.07 -4.17
CA LEU A 66 9.01 -2.64 -4.50
C LEU A 66 9.61 -1.82 -3.36
N GLY A 67 10.63 -1.01 -3.69
CA GLY A 67 11.33 -0.19 -2.73
C GLY A 67 10.50 0.94 -2.15
N ASN A 68 11.00 1.50 -1.04
CA ASN A 68 10.35 2.63 -0.38
C ASN A 68 10.09 3.78 -1.37
N THR A 69 8.90 4.35 -1.31
CA THR A 69 8.50 5.50 -2.14
C THR A 69 8.64 5.30 -3.66
N ALA A 70 8.75 4.06 -4.16
CA ALA A 70 9.04 3.77 -5.58
C ALA A 70 8.06 4.46 -6.55
N PHE A 71 6.78 4.55 -6.19
CA PHE A 71 5.71 5.19 -6.97
C PHE A 71 5.01 6.31 -6.19
N LYS A 72 5.65 6.84 -5.13
CA LYS A 72 5.05 7.93 -4.35
C LYS A 72 4.66 9.10 -5.25
N ASN A 73 3.43 9.62 -5.08
CA ASN A 73 2.85 10.71 -5.86
C ASN A 73 2.75 10.45 -7.38
N CYS A 74 2.63 9.19 -7.81
CA CYS A 74 2.22 8.85 -9.17
C CYS A 74 0.70 9.01 -9.28
N VAL A 75 0.22 10.25 -9.26
CA VAL A 75 -1.20 10.59 -9.12
C VAL A 75 -2.10 10.09 -10.25
N SER A 76 -1.53 9.80 -11.43
CA SER A 76 -2.24 9.26 -12.61
C SER A 76 -2.16 7.74 -12.74
N LEU A 77 -1.51 7.03 -11.82
CA LEU A 77 -1.40 5.57 -11.85
C LEU A 77 -2.74 4.95 -11.44
N GLU A 78 -3.43 4.33 -12.41
CA GLU A 78 -4.77 3.77 -12.20
C GLU A 78 -4.73 2.32 -11.73
N ASN A 79 -3.75 1.55 -12.19
CA ASN A 79 -3.52 0.16 -11.82
C ASN A 79 -2.05 -0.22 -11.97
N ILE A 80 -1.67 -1.30 -11.31
CA ILE A 80 -0.35 -1.92 -11.42
C ILE A 80 -0.49 -3.42 -11.16
N ASP A 81 0.19 -4.23 -11.97
CA ASP A 81 0.26 -5.67 -11.74
C ASP A 81 1.23 -5.99 -10.60
N LEU A 82 0.70 -6.54 -9.50
CA LEU A 82 1.44 -6.95 -8.32
C LEU A 82 1.54 -8.47 -8.19
N SER A 83 1.14 -9.25 -9.21
CA SER A 83 1.05 -10.71 -9.13
C SER A 83 2.38 -11.42 -8.78
N GLY A 84 3.51 -10.79 -9.13
CA GLY A 84 4.87 -11.25 -8.76
C GLY A 84 5.40 -10.66 -7.45
N ILE A 85 4.75 -9.65 -6.90
CA ILE A 85 5.29 -8.85 -5.79
C ILE A 85 5.00 -9.53 -4.46
N ARG A 86 6.04 -9.66 -3.62
CA ARG A 86 5.96 -10.21 -2.27
C ARG A 86 6.12 -9.15 -1.19
N GLU A 87 6.87 -8.09 -1.48
CA GLU A 87 7.15 -7.03 -0.52
C GLU A 87 6.88 -5.65 -1.14
N ILE A 88 6.05 -4.86 -0.44
CA ILE A 88 5.75 -3.46 -0.76
C ILE A 88 6.39 -2.60 0.33
N GLY A 89 7.35 -1.76 -0.04
CA GLY A 89 8.08 -0.90 0.89
C GLY A 89 7.25 0.24 1.49
N ASN A 90 7.87 1.02 2.37
CA ASN A 90 7.22 2.17 2.99
C ASN A 90 6.86 3.24 1.95
N ASN A 91 5.66 3.82 2.07
CA ASN A 91 5.18 4.92 1.21
C ASN A 91 5.21 4.61 -0.30
N THR A 92 5.26 3.34 -0.70
CA THR A 92 5.46 2.94 -2.11
C THR A 92 4.44 3.57 -3.05
N PHE A 93 3.16 3.55 -2.68
CA PHE A 93 2.05 4.13 -3.45
C PHE A 93 1.42 5.35 -2.76
N GLU A 94 2.11 5.96 -1.78
CA GLU A 94 1.59 7.17 -1.12
C GLU A 94 1.25 8.24 -2.14
N GLY A 95 0.00 8.73 -2.10
CA GLY A 95 -0.49 9.77 -3.00
C GLY A 95 -0.78 9.29 -4.44
N CYS A 96 -0.90 7.99 -4.70
CA CYS A 96 -1.39 7.46 -5.97
C CYS A 96 -2.92 7.61 -6.03
N THR A 97 -3.38 8.84 -6.21
CA THR A 97 -4.80 9.21 -6.06
C THR A 97 -5.73 8.60 -7.10
N SER A 98 -5.23 8.08 -8.21
CA SER A 98 -6.01 7.37 -9.23
C SER A 98 -5.98 5.85 -9.09
N LEU A 99 -5.20 5.29 -8.15
CA LEU A 99 -5.08 3.85 -7.97
C LEU A 99 -6.40 3.29 -7.41
N ALA A 100 -7.16 2.60 -8.29
CA ALA A 100 -8.54 2.21 -7.99
C ALA A 100 -8.66 0.82 -7.35
N SER A 101 -7.70 -0.07 -7.61
CA SER A 101 -7.67 -1.42 -7.06
C SER A 101 -6.25 -1.93 -6.93
N VAL A 102 -6.05 -2.89 -6.02
CA VAL A 102 -4.79 -3.61 -5.83
C VAL A 102 -5.07 -5.08 -5.59
N ASP A 103 -4.33 -5.94 -6.29
CA ASP A 103 -4.33 -7.39 -6.03
C ASP A 103 -3.13 -7.72 -5.12
N LEU A 104 -3.43 -8.09 -3.88
CA LEU A 104 -2.43 -8.43 -2.86
C LEU A 104 -2.19 -9.95 -2.73
N SER A 105 -2.71 -10.77 -3.65
CA SER A 105 -2.72 -12.24 -3.54
C SER A 105 -1.34 -12.88 -3.38
N SER A 106 -0.29 -12.24 -3.89
CA SER A 106 1.11 -12.69 -3.77
C SER A 106 1.90 -11.95 -2.68
N VAL A 107 1.33 -10.87 -2.11
CA VAL A 107 2.04 -9.99 -1.17
C VAL A 107 2.11 -10.61 0.21
N ASN A 108 3.29 -10.57 0.83
CA ASN A 108 3.53 -11.03 2.20
C ASN A 108 3.67 -9.86 3.17
N THR A 109 4.39 -8.81 2.74
CA THR A 109 4.73 -7.66 3.60
C THR A 109 4.32 -6.35 2.95
N ILE A 110 3.68 -5.49 3.73
CA ILE A 110 3.26 -4.14 3.32
C ILE A 110 3.87 -3.12 4.30
N GLY A 111 4.67 -2.20 3.81
CA GLY A 111 5.34 -1.19 4.64
C GLY A 111 4.42 -0.10 5.16
N ASN A 112 4.96 0.74 6.06
CA ASN A 112 4.24 1.88 6.63
C ASN A 112 3.75 2.83 5.54
N TYR A 113 2.51 3.33 5.65
CA TYR A 113 1.94 4.31 4.73
C TYR A 113 1.93 3.88 3.25
N ALA A 114 2.00 2.57 2.96
CA ALA A 114 2.23 2.08 1.60
C ALA A 114 1.16 2.55 0.60
N PHE A 115 -0.08 2.67 1.01
CA PHE A 115 -1.21 3.15 0.20
C PHE A 115 -1.83 4.45 0.74
N LYS A 116 -1.09 5.19 1.58
CA LYS A 116 -1.60 6.45 2.12
C LYS A 116 -2.04 7.40 1.01
N GLY A 117 -3.25 7.96 1.13
CA GLY A 117 -3.79 8.92 0.16
C GLY A 117 -4.16 8.33 -1.19
N CYS A 118 -4.33 7.00 -1.29
CA CYS A 118 -4.90 6.34 -2.48
C CYS A 118 -6.42 6.54 -2.50
N THR A 119 -6.85 7.76 -2.81
CA THR A 119 -8.25 8.17 -2.68
C THR A 119 -9.19 7.51 -3.67
N ALA A 120 -8.71 6.87 -4.74
CA ALA A 120 -9.55 6.09 -5.65
C ALA A 120 -9.82 4.66 -5.17
N LEU A 121 -9.10 4.13 -4.16
CA LEU A 121 -9.39 2.82 -3.59
C LEU A 121 -10.76 2.82 -2.90
N THR A 122 -11.63 1.90 -3.31
CA THR A 122 -12.97 1.73 -2.72
C THR A 122 -13.11 0.45 -1.92
N GLU A 123 -12.31 -0.54 -2.26
CA GLU A 123 -12.28 -1.84 -1.60
C GLU A 123 -10.86 -2.41 -1.57
N VAL A 124 -10.54 -3.16 -0.52
CA VAL A 124 -9.28 -3.90 -0.37
C VAL A 124 -9.58 -5.28 0.22
N TYR A 125 -9.02 -6.32 -0.39
CA TYR A 125 -9.00 -7.66 0.14
C TYR A 125 -7.60 -7.99 0.69
N ILE A 126 -7.54 -8.42 1.96
CA ILE A 126 -6.30 -8.87 2.64
C ILE A 126 -6.28 -10.41 2.59
N PRO A 127 -5.45 -11.02 1.75
CA PRO A 127 -5.37 -12.47 1.59
C PRO A 127 -4.56 -13.13 2.73
N ASP A 128 -4.55 -14.47 2.76
CA ASP A 128 -3.75 -15.26 3.71
C ASP A 128 -2.26 -14.99 3.62
N SER A 129 -1.79 -14.58 2.43
CA SER A 129 -0.37 -14.30 2.17
C SER A 129 0.14 -13.09 2.95
N VAL A 130 -0.70 -12.09 3.23
CA VAL A 130 -0.28 -10.88 3.97
C VAL A 130 -0.17 -11.21 5.44
N VAL A 131 1.06 -11.27 5.93
CA VAL A 131 1.37 -11.63 7.34
C VAL A 131 2.07 -10.50 8.11
N ASP A 132 2.55 -9.47 7.42
CA ASP A 132 3.17 -8.29 8.04
C ASP A 132 2.69 -7.02 7.35
N MET A 133 2.10 -6.12 8.14
CA MET A 133 1.56 -4.84 7.68
C MET A 133 2.03 -3.73 8.60
N GLY A 134 2.65 -2.73 8.02
CA GLY A 134 3.10 -1.55 8.73
C GLY A 134 1.97 -0.70 9.28
N THR A 135 2.33 0.45 9.84
CA THR A 135 1.36 1.39 10.42
C THR A 135 0.72 2.26 9.34
N SER A 136 -0.56 2.60 9.56
CA SER A 136 -1.29 3.61 8.76
C SER A 136 -1.26 3.35 7.25
N VAL A 137 -1.32 2.07 6.85
CA VAL A 137 -1.18 1.63 5.46
C VAL A 137 -2.20 2.30 4.55
N PHE A 138 -3.45 2.45 5.00
CA PHE A 138 -4.57 3.04 4.25
C PHE A 138 -4.98 4.43 4.76
N LEU A 139 -4.08 5.13 5.46
CA LEU A 139 -4.34 6.50 5.93
C LEU A 139 -4.74 7.41 4.77
N ASP A 140 -5.76 8.26 4.97
CA ASP A 140 -6.27 9.20 3.95
C ASP A 140 -6.80 8.51 2.67
N CYS A 141 -7.19 7.22 2.74
CA CYS A 141 -7.94 6.54 1.68
C CYS A 141 -9.45 6.84 1.86
N ASP A 142 -9.84 8.09 1.63
CA ASP A 142 -11.14 8.64 2.02
C ASP A 142 -12.35 7.93 1.39
N ASN A 143 -12.17 7.21 0.29
CA ASN A 143 -13.22 6.45 -0.40
C ASN A 143 -13.17 4.94 -0.10
N LEU A 144 -12.28 4.47 0.78
CA LEU A 144 -12.20 3.06 1.14
C LEU A 144 -13.36 2.68 2.07
N GLN A 145 -14.38 2.11 1.48
CA GLN A 145 -15.65 1.76 2.15
C GLN A 145 -15.68 0.31 2.62
N SER A 146 -14.95 -0.57 1.95
CA SER A 146 -14.94 -2.00 2.24
C SER A 146 -13.51 -2.51 2.37
N LEU A 147 -13.24 -3.14 3.50
CA LEU A 147 -12.03 -3.91 3.73
C LEU A 147 -12.47 -5.31 4.14
N THR A 148 -11.91 -6.33 3.48
CA THR A 148 -12.20 -7.73 3.78
C THR A 148 -10.89 -8.46 4.05
N VAL A 149 -10.94 -9.44 4.94
CA VAL A 149 -9.80 -10.29 5.32
C VAL A 149 -10.19 -11.73 5.07
N SER A 150 -9.28 -12.51 4.51
CA SER A 150 -9.49 -13.95 4.31
C SER A 150 -9.67 -14.66 5.64
N ASP A 151 -10.58 -15.62 5.69
CA ASP A 151 -10.83 -16.46 6.88
C ASP A 151 -9.60 -17.26 7.31
N GLY A 152 -8.68 -17.53 6.37
CA GLY A 152 -7.41 -18.23 6.62
C GLY A 152 -6.26 -17.32 7.05
N ASN A 153 -6.45 -15.99 7.08
CA ASN A 153 -5.37 -15.08 7.46
C ASN A 153 -5.01 -15.26 8.94
N SER A 154 -3.71 -15.49 9.21
CA SER A 154 -3.19 -15.77 10.55
C SER A 154 -2.68 -14.54 11.31
N ALA A 155 -2.65 -13.36 10.66
CA ALA A 155 -2.10 -12.14 11.21
C ALA A 155 -3.17 -11.06 11.46
N TYR A 156 -4.28 -11.11 10.70
CA TYR A 156 -5.31 -10.07 10.70
C TYR A 156 -6.72 -10.66 10.69
N ARG A 157 -7.68 -9.89 11.17
CA ARG A 157 -9.11 -10.20 11.09
C ARG A 157 -9.94 -8.92 11.10
N LEU A 158 -11.23 -9.04 10.77
CA LEU A 158 -12.16 -7.94 10.97
C LEU A 158 -12.79 -8.01 12.37
N GLY A 159 -13.06 -6.85 12.93
CA GLY A 159 -13.92 -6.70 14.09
C GLY A 159 -15.39 -6.54 13.70
N SER A 160 -16.23 -6.36 14.71
CA SER A 160 -17.70 -6.32 14.56
C SER A 160 -18.21 -5.10 13.80
N ALA A 161 -17.46 -4.01 13.77
CA ALA A 161 -17.79 -2.77 13.03
C ALA A 161 -17.05 -2.68 11.67
N GLY A 162 -16.41 -3.77 11.22
CA GLY A 162 -15.65 -3.81 9.96
C GLY A 162 -14.25 -3.21 10.05
N GLU A 163 -13.79 -2.91 11.26
CA GLU A 163 -12.43 -2.46 11.51
C GLU A 163 -11.40 -3.56 11.29
N LEU A 164 -10.23 -3.19 10.80
CA LEU A 164 -9.09 -4.10 10.70
C LEU A 164 -8.38 -4.22 12.05
N LEU A 165 -8.26 -5.44 12.52
CA LEU A 165 -7.59 -5.79 13.76
C LEU A 165 -6.36 -6.66 13.49
N ASN A 166 -5.40 -6.67 14.43
CA ASN A 166 -4.47 -7.78 14.53
C ASN A 166 -5.24 -9.07 14.85
N TYR A 167 -4.62 -10.23 14.64
CA TYR A 167 -5.29 -11.53 14.79
C TYR A 167 -5.91 -11.73 16.19
N ASP A 168 -5.19 -11.35 17.24
CA ASP A 168 -5.66 -11.47 18.63
C ASP A 168 -6.85 -10.55 18.93
N GLY A 169 -7.09 -9.54 18.09
CA GLY A 169 -8.12 -8.54 18.29
C GLY A 169 -7.81 -7.54 19.41
N THR A 170 -6.54 -7.42 19.79
CA THR A 170 -6.11 -6.50 20.84
C THR A 170 -5.71 -5.12 20.33
N GLN A 171 -5.57 -4.98 19.00
CA GLN A 171 -5.20 -3.71 18.38
C GLN A 171 -6.06 -3.40 17.16
N ILE A 172 -6.64 -2.20 17.13
CA ILE A 172 -7.32 -1.63 15.97
C ILE A 172 -6.27 -1.00 15.07
N LEU A 173 -6.15 -1.47 13.84
CA LEU A 173 -5.16 -1.00 12.87
C LEU A 173 -5.74 0.04 11.90
N TYR A 174 -7.03 -0.12 11.56
CA TYR A 174 -7.74 0.77 10.65
C TYR A 174 -9.25 0.67 10.88
N VAL A 175 -9.93 1.81 10.86
CA VAL A 175 -11.39 1.91 10.87
C VAL A 175 -11.84 2.46 9.51
N PRO A 176 -12.79 1.81 8.81
CA PRO A 176 -13.21 2.26 7.49
C PRO A 176 -13.84 3.66 7.50
N ALA A 177 -13.69 4.40 6.40
CA ALA A 177 -14.28 5.73 6.24
C ALA A 177 -15.82 5.72 6.37
N SER A 178 -16.46 4.58 6.12
CA SER A 178 -17.90 4.37 6.30
C SER A 178 -18.35 4.35 7.76
N ALA A 179 -17.45 4.18 8.72
CA ALA A 179 -17.78 4.21 10.15
C ALA A 179 -18.21 5.61 10.58
N THR A 180 -19.35 5.71 11.27
CA THR A 180 -19.94 6.98 11.71
C THR A 180 -20.47 6.88 13.13
N GLY A 181 -20.72 8.04 13.76
CA GLY A 181 -21.36 8.10 15.08
C GLY A 181 -20.43 7.76 16.24
N GLU A 182 -20.89 6.96 17.18
CA GLU A 182 -20.13 6.57 18.36
C GLU A 182 -19.41 5.23 18.10
N TYR A 183 -18.12 5.19 18.39
CA TYR A 183 -17.30 3.96 18.37
C TYR A 183 -16.83 3.64 19.79
N VAL A 184 -17.05 2.41 20.22
CA VAL A 184 -16.64 1.94 21.56
C VAL A 184 -15.44 1.03 21.41
N ILE A 185 -14.29 1.44 21.95
CA ILE A 185 -13.12 0.55 22.05
C ILE A 185 -13.41 -0.46 23.15
N GLU A 186 -13.32 -1.76 22.84
CA GLU A 186 -13.56 -2.81 23.82
C GLU A 186 -12.44 -2.90 24.84
N GLN A 187 -12.76 -3.46 26.02
CA GLN A 187 -11.77 -3.62 27.09
C GLN A 187 -10.61 -4.52 26.65
N GLY A 188 -9.39 -4.06 26.82
CA GLY A 188 -8.17 -4.78 26.44
C GLY A 188 -7.70 -4.48 25.01
N MET A 189 -8.47 -3.69 24.25
CA MET A 189 -8.01 -3.23 22.91
C MET A 189 -7.25 -1.91 23.00
N THR A 190 -6.34 -1.71 22.04
CA THR A 190 -5.63 -0.45 21.79
C THR A 190 -5.95 0.04 20.38
N ALA A 191 -5.85 1.34 20.14
CA ALA A 191 -5.91 1.89 18.78
C ALA A 191 -4.49 2.18 18.29
N GLY A 192 -4.18 1.74 17.08
CA GLY A 192 -2.96 2.10 16.38
C GLY A 192 -2.99 3.56 15.94
N ASP A 193 -1.83 4.05 15.50
CA ASP A 193 -1.69 5.42 15.01
C ASP A 193 -2.65 5.68 13.84
N TYR A 194 -3.40 6.77 13.92
CA TYR A 194 -4.36 7.20 12.90
C TYR A 194 -5.48 6.19 12.58
N ALA A 195 -5.76 5.21 13.44
CA ALA A 195 -6.77 4.18 13.19
C ALA A 195 -8.16 4.74 12.84
N PHE A 196 -8.51 5.92 13.35
CA PHE A 196 -9.79 6.61 13.10
C PHE A 196 -9.70 7.77 12.11
N ALA A 197 -8.53 7.98 11.47
CA ALA A 197 -8.39 9.08 10.53
C ALA A 197 -9.27 8.90 9.28
N GLY A 198 -9.90 9.98 8.82
CA GLY A 198 -10.80 9.96 7.64
C GLY A 198 -12.17 9.32 7.90
N THR A 199 -12.49 8.91 9.13
CA THR A 199 -13.80 8.34 9.49
C THR A 199 -14.84 9.41 9.79
N GLY A 200 -16.13 9.03 9.69
CA GLY A 200 -17.25 9.84 10.19
C GLY A 200 -17.56 9.61 11.68
N VAL A 201 -16.66 8.99 12.44
CA VAL A 201 -16.81 8.77 13.88
C VAL A 201 -16.79 10.11 14.61
N THR A 202 -17.85 10.37 15.37
CA THR A 202 -18.02 11.66 16.11
C THR A 202 -17.64 11.56 17.58
N LYS A 203 -17.55 10.32 18.10
CA LYS A 203 -17.22 10.05 19.50
C LYS A 203 -16.52 8.71 19.61
N VAL A 204 -15.38 8.69 20.31
CA VAL A 204 -14.71 7.44 20.70
C VAL A 204 -14.85 7.25 22.19
N VAL A 205 -15.41 6.12 22.63
CA VAL A 205 -15.50 5.74 24.03
C VAL A 205 -14.33 4.83 24.37
N ILE A 206 -13.52 5.28 25.32
CA ILE A 206 -12.32 4.57 25.76
C ILE A 206 -12.64 3.91 27.11
N PRO A 207 -12.42 2.60 27.28
CA PRO A 207 -12.67 1.94 28.55
C PRO A 207 -11.67 2.40 29.64
N ASN A 208 -12.13 2.42 30.89
CA ASN A 208 -11.34 2.89 32.04
C ASN A 208 -10.03 2.14 32.30
N SER A 209 -9.79 1.03 31.63
CA SER A 209 -8.60 0.17 31.77
C SER A 209 -7.47 0.45 30.79
N MET A 210 -7.65 1.40 29.86
CA MET A 210 -6.53 1.80 28.99
C MET A 210 -5.51 2.63 29.78
N THR A 211 -4.33 2.08 29.99
CA THR A 211 -3.15 2.86 30.38
C THR A 211 -2.57 3.54 29.14
N VAL A 212 -2.49 4.87 29.20
CA VAL A 212 -1.81 5.69 28.18
C VAL A 212 -0.31 5.45 28.23
#